data_30c666b9c4bac0cdb3dea97612481f8f
#
_entry.id   30c666b9c4bac0cdb3dea97612481f8f
#
_cell.length_a   1.000
_cell.length_b   1.000
_cell.length_c   1.000
_cell.angle_alpha   90.00
_cell.angle_beta   90.00
_cell.angle_gamma   90.00
#
_symmetry.space_group_name_H-M   'P 1'
#
loop_
_entity.id
_entity.type
_entity.pdbx_description
1 polymer ?
#
loop_
_entity_poly.entity_id
_entity_poly.type
_entity_poly.pdbx_seq_one_letter_code
_entity_poly.pdbx_strand_id
1 'polypeptide(L)'
;MRPIRRSPAHHSSDFAELVCSNSFGALSSDRAAGLLQEELRRLGSLVIGTADTHAVPAGGALAVDRGRYSAALTEALDQHPLITIERREQQALPPENAITVLATGPLTSEPLAEDLRQFTGRADCHFFDAASPIVHGDSIDLSVAFRASRYDKGDADYINCPMDKKQYLAFRQVLLEAEQAELKDFDKNDATFFEGCLPIEELARRGEAVSYTHLTLPTMD
;
A
#
# COMPACT_ATOMS: atom_id res chain seq x y z
N MET A 1 14.40 9.82 -6.46
CA MET A 1 13.35 10.55 -7.18
C MET A 1 12.78 11.69 -6.35
N ARG A 2 12.29 11.46 -5.16
CA ARG A 2 11.86 12.50 -4.23
C ARG A 2 13.07 13.23 -3.62
N PRO A 3 13.05 14.55 -3.43
CA PRO A 3 11.91 15.47 -3.54
C PRO A 3 11.73 16.10 -4.94
N ILE A 4 12.59 15.81 -5.91
CA ILE A 4 12.59 16.50 -7.23
C ILE A 4 11.32 16.17 -8.01
N ARG A 5 10.92 14.88 -8.01
CA ARG A 5 9.70 14.41 -8.67
C ARG A 5 8.97 13.44 -7.74
N ARG A 6 7.71 13.75 -7.45
CA ARG A 6 6.82 12.85 -6.69
C ARG A 6 5.96 12.04 -7.66
N SER A 7 5.65 10.80 -7.32
CA SER A 7 4.55 10.10 -7.97
C SER A 7 3.20 10.64 -7.43
N PRO A 8 2.08 10.41 -8.12
CA PRO A 8 0.77 10.82 -7.64
C PRO A 8 0.41 10.29 -6.24
N ALA A 9 0.95 9.13 -5.86
CA ALA A 9 0.67 8.49 -4.59
C ALA A 9 1.53 8.98 -3.40
N HIS A 10 2.60 9.76 -3.66
CA HIS A 10 3.49 10.24 -2.61
C HIS A 10 3.17 11.68 -2.19
N HIS A 11 3.05 11.90 -0.89
CA HIS A 11 2.71 13.20 -0.29
C HIS A 11 3.91 13.88 0.41
N SER A 12 4.92 13.10 0.83
CA SER A 12 6.12 13.57 1.51
C SER A 12 7.40 13.37 0.70
N SER A 13 8.53 13.84 1.21
CA SER A 13 9.88 13.52 0.72
C SER A 13 10.58 12.42 1.52
N ASP A 14 9.90 11.85 2.51
CA ASP A 14 10.47 10.87 3.41
C ASP A 14 10.66 9.51 2.73
N PHE A 15 11.60 8.74 3.25
CA PHE A 15 11.76 7.34 2.86
C PHE A 15 10.63 6.49 3.45
N ALA A 16 10.40 5.33 2.84
CA ALA A 16 9.43 4.35 3.30
C ALA A 16 8.01 4.88 3.53
N GLU A 17 7.62 5.95 2.81
CA GLU A 17 6.23 6.41 2.80
C GLU A 17 5.33 5.31 2.28
N LEU A 18 4.38 4.86 3.10
CA LEU A 18 3.43 3.82 2.75
C LEU A 18 2.31 4.42 1.90
N VAL A 19 2.21 4.01 0.64
CA VAL A 19 1.30 4.62 -0.34
C VAL A 19 0.00 3.86 -0.54
N CYS A 20 -0.02 2.55 -0.27
CA CYS A 20 -1.21 1.70 -0.40
C CYS A 20 -1.94 1.57 0.94
N SER A 21 -1.32 0.87 1.88
CA SER A 21 -1.86 0.60 3.22
C SER A 21 -0.83 1.04 4.26
N ASN A 22 -1.27 1.34 5.48
CA ASN A 22 -0.38 1.54 6.62
C ASN A 22 -0.06 0.24 7.36
N SER A 23 -0.50 -0.91 6.85
CA SER A 23 -0.37 -2.22 7.49
C SER A 23 0.75 -3.04 6.85
N PHE A 24 1.54 -3.68 7.71
CA PHE A 24 2.51 -4.71 7.34
C PHE A 24 1.93 -6.13 7.37
N GLY A 25 0.61 -6.26 7.56
CA GLY A 25 -0.09 -7.54 7.64
C GLY A 25 -0.18 -8.10 9.06
N ALA A 26 -0.52 -9.37 9.18
CA ALA A 26 -0.78 -10.02 10.46
C ALA A 26 0.45 -10.00 11.39
N LEU A 27 0.22 -9.74 12.69
CA LEU A 27 1.24 -9.81 13.75
C LEU A 27 1.58 -11.24 14.17
N SER A 28 0.61 -12.14 14.11
CA SER A 28 0.75 -13.50 14.63
C SER A 28 1.70 -14.33 13.80
N SER A 29 2.66 -15.00 14.44
CA SER A 29 3.67 -15.84 13.80
C SER A 29 3.13 -17.15 13.21
N ASP A 30 1.85 -17.47 13.42
CA ASP A 30 1.15 -18.54 12.71
C ASP A 30 0.72 -18.13 11.27
N ARG A 31 0.97 -16.88 10.91
CA ARG A 31 0.76 -16.32 9.58
C ARG A 31 2.07 -15.96 8.91
N ALA A 32 2.15 -16.12 7.60
CA ALA A 32 3.37 -15.86 6.84
C ALA A 32 3.94 -14.44 7.07
N ALA A 33 3.09 -13.42 7.07
CA ALA A 33 3.51 -12.04 7.33
C ALA A 33 4.08 -11.87 8.75
N GLY A 34 3.40 -12.40 9.77
CA GLY A 34 3.86 -12.31 11.16
C GLY A 34 5.13 -13.10 11.41
N LEU A 35 5.28 -14.28 10.80
CA LEU A 35 6.51 -15.07 10.87
C LEU A 35 7.69 -14.29 10.25
N LEU A 36 7.52 -13.71 9.07
CA LEU A 36 8.54 -12.88 8.42
C LEU A 36 8.92 -11.67 9.30
N GLN A 37 7.93 -10.99 9.90
CA GLN A 37 8.18 -9.88 10.81
C GLN A 37 9.02 -10.32 12.02
N GLU A 38 8.73 -11.49 12.61
CA GLU A 38 9.47 -12.02 13.73
C GLU A 38 10.93 -12.36 13.35
N GLU A 39 11.13 -12.96 12.18
CA GLU A 39 12.48 -13.22 11.66
C GLU A 39 13.26 -11.92 11.44
N LEU A 40 12.60 -10.91 10.86
CA LEU A 40 13.20 -9.59 10.66
C LEU A 40 13.52 -8.87 11.98
N ARG A 41 12.70 -9.01 13.04
CA ARG A 41 13.01 -8.50 14.38
C ARG A 41 14.28 -9.13 14.94
N ARG A 42 14.42 -10.45 14.81
CA ARG A 42 15.63 -11.17 15.25
C ARG A 42 16.88 -10.76 14.48
N LEU A 43 16.72 -10.36 13.22
CA LEU A 43 17.82 -9.82 12.41
C LEU A 43 18.13 -8.34 12.69
N GLY A 44 17.40 -7.69 13.60
CA GLY A 44 17.58 -6.27 13.90
C GLY A 44 17.15 -5.34 12.78
N SER A 45 16.08 -5.69 12.05
CA SER A 45 15.56 -4.88 10.93
C SER A 45 15.18 -3.49 11.39
N LEU A 46 15.77 -2.46 10.81
CA LEU A 46 15.40 -1.06 11.01
C LEU A 46 13.93 -0.82 10.64
N VAL A 47 13.46 -1.41 9.53
CA VAL A 47 12.09 -1.25 9.02
C VAL A 47 11.06 -1.75 10.04
N ILE A 48 11.21 -2.98 10.53
CA ILE A 48 10.25 -3.56 11.49
C ILE A 48 10.41 -2.95 12.88
N GLY A 49 11.62 -2.69 13.33
CA GLY A 49 11.86 -2.02 14.62
C GLY A 49 11.22 -0.62 14.67
N THR A 50 11.33 0.15 13.59
CA THR A 50 10.65 1.44 13.48
C THR A 50 9.12 1.28 13.40
N ALA A 51 8.63 0.25 12.71
CA ALA A 51 7.19 -0.03 12.65
C ALA A 51 6.62 -0.36 14.03
N ASP A 52 7.30 -1.19 14.82
CA ASP A 52 6.86 -1.55 16.18
C ASP A 52 6.78 -0.33 17.11
N THR A 53 7.69 0.65 16.97
CA THR A 53 7.68 1.87 17.80
C THR A 53 6.63 2.90 17.37
N HIS A 54 6.12 2.81 16.16
CA HIS A 54 5.10 3.72 15.61
C HIS A 54 3.79 3.00 15.27
N ALA A 55 3.58 1.84 15.90
CA ALA A 55 2.38 1.05 15.72
C ALA A 55 1.13 1.81 16.20
N VAL A 56 0.04 1.61 15.48
CA VAL A 56 -1.30 2.09 15.85
C VAL A 56 -2.25 0.90 15.97
N PRO A 57 -3.33 1.03 16.76
CA PRO A 57 -4.31 -0.05 16.93
C PRO A 57 -4.91 -0.50 15.59
N ALA A 58 -4.78 -1.79 15.27
CA ALA A 58 -5.32 -2.40 14.05
C ALA A 58 -5.67 -3.88 14.25
N GLY A 59 -6.21 -4.24 15.41
CA GLY A 59 -6.56 -5.61 15.76
C GLY A 59 -5.34 -6.55 15.71
N GLY A 60 -5.41 -7.61 14.91
CA GLY A 60 -4.31 -8.57 14.74
C GLY A 60 -3.26 -8.20 13.68
N ALA A 61 -3.20 -6.97 13.22
CA ALA A 61 -2.25 -6.51 12.22
C ALA A 61 -1.23 -5.51 12.79
N LEU A 62 -0.02 -5.49 12.24
CA LEU A 62 0.93 -4.42 12.47
C LEU A 62 0.60 -3.27 11.52
N ALA A 63 -0.04 -2.23 12.02
CA ALA A 63 -0.27 -0.99 11.30
C ALA A 63 0.49 0.15 11.98
N VAL A 64 0.83 1.19 11.24
CA VAL A 64 1.65 2.30 11.73
C VAL A 64 1.04 3.66 11.41
N ASP A 65 1.38 4.66 12.23
CA ASP A 65 1.25 6.06 11.85
C ASP A 65 2.22 6.34 10.70
N ARG A 66 1.70 6.53 9.48
CA ARG A 66 2.49 6.69 8.26
C ARG A 66 3.51 7.82 8.35
N GLY A 67 3.09 8.97 8.87
CA GLY A 67 3.92 10.15 8.93
C GLY A 67 5.07 9.98 9.92
N ARG A 68 4.79 9.51 11.12
CA ARG A 68 5.80 9.27 12.15
C ARG A 68 6.77 8.16 11.76
N TYR A 69 6.25 7.09 11.18
CA TYR A 69 7.06 5.98 10.72
C TYR A 69 8.06 6.41 9.63
N SER A 70 7.59 7.08 8.57
CA SER A 70 8.45 7.50 7.47
C SER A 70 9.47 8.57 7.90
N ALA A 71 9.06 9.51 8.76
CA ALA A 71 9.97 10.51 9.32
C ALA A 71 11.08 9.89 10.16
N ALA A 72 10.74 8.99 11.10
CA ALA A 72 11.71 8.31 11.95
C ALA A 72 12.69 7.45 11.16
N LEU A 73 12.21 6.74 10.15
CA LEU A 73 13.06 5.92 9.28
C LEU A 73 13.98 6.78 8.42
N THR A 74 13.49 7.92 7.93
CA THR A 74 14.29 8.89 7.18
C THR A 74 15.40 9.46 8.06
N GLU A 75 15.09 9.87 9.28
CA GLU A 75 16.05 10.39 10.23
C GLU A 75 17.14 9.35 10.56
N ALA A 76 16.76 8.11 10.82
CA ALA A 76 17.71 7.04 11.10
C ALA A 76 18.68 6.78 9.94
N LEU A 77 18.21 6.89 8.69
CA LEU A 77 19.06 6.76 7.51
C LEU A 77 19.97 7.98 7.31
N ASP A 78 19.43 9.19 7.48
CA ASP A 78 20.18 10.45 7.32
C ASP A 78 21.32 10.59 8.35
N GLN A 79 21.13 10.07 9.56
CA GLN A 79 22.12 10.11 10.64
C GLN A 79 23.12 8.95 10.60
N HIS A 80 22.92 7.97 9.74
CA HIS A 80 23.78 6.78 9.74
C HIS A 80 25.14 7.05 9.09
N PRO A 81 26.27 6.82 9.79
CA PRO A 81 27.60 7.26 9.33
C PRO A 81 28.13 6.55 8.07
N LEU A 82 27.56 5.39 7.73
CA LEU A 82 27.95 4.60 6.56
C LEU A 82 26.99 4.72 5.39
N ILE A 83 25.96 5.56 5.48
CA ILE A 83 24.95 5.74 4.43
C ILE A 83 25.12 7.13 3.80
N THR A 84 25.25 7.14 2.49
CA THR A 84 25.17 8.38 1.70
C THR A 84 23.90 8.39 0.91
N ILE A 85 23.04 9.40 1.14
CA ILE A 85 21.75 9.54 0.46
C ILE A 85 21.89 10.48 -0.71
N GLU A 86 21.60 9.98 -1.90
CA GLU A 86 21.53 10.79 -3.12
C GLU A 86 20.07 11.06 -3.48
N ARG A 87 19.65 12.33 -3.38
CA ARG A 87 18.30 12.78 -3.69
C ARG A 87 18.14 13.17 -5.16
N ARG A 88 18.35 12.22 -6.06
CA ARG A 88 18.17 12.40 -7.51
C ARG A 88 17.29 11.30 -8.10
N GLU A 89 16.73 11.53 -9.27
CA GLU A 89 16.04 10.49 -10.02
C GLU A 89 17.08 9.57 -10.68
N GLN A 90 16.99 8.27 -10.39
CA GLN A 90 17.75 7.26 -11.08
C GLN A 90 16.98 6.86 -12.34
N GLN A 91 17.49 7.20 -13.52
CA GLN A 91 16.83 7.00 -14.81
C GLN A 91 17.32 5.76 -15.56
N ALA A 92 18.47 5.25 -15.19
CA ALA A 92 19.08 4.07 -15.81
C ALA A 92 19.69 3.16 -14.75
N LEU A 93 19.91 1.91 -15.09
CA LEU A 93 20.66 0.97 -14.25
C LEU A 93 22.09 1.49 -14.05
N PRO A 94 22.67 1.27 -12.87
CA PRO A 94 24.08 1.61 -12.64
C PRO A 94 24.99 0.73 -13.49
N PRO A 95 26.26 1.13 -13.69
CA PRO A 95 27.21 0.36 -14.48
C PRO A 95 27.43 -1.05 -13.92
N GLU A 96 27.73 -2.01 -14.77
CA GLU A 96 27.84 -3.45 -14.47
C GLU A 96 28.83 -3.82 -13.32
N ASN A 97 29.78 -2.95 -13.04
CA ASN A 97 30.79 -3.18 -11.99
C ASN A 97 30.30 -2.76 -10.58
N ALA A 98 29.09 -2.24 -10.44
CA ALA A 98 28.55 -1.83 -9.15
C ALA A 98 27.66 -2.94 -8.58
N ILE A 99 27.90 -3.32 -7.32
CA ILE A 99 26.95 -4.16 -6.55
C ILE A 99 25.71 -3.32 -6.28
N THR A 100 24.59 -3.70 -6.85
CA THR A 100 23.36 -2.91 -6.80
C THR A 100 22.18 -3.74 -6.36
N VAL A 101 21.37 -3.19 -5.47
CA VAL A 101 20.05 -3.70 -5.12
C VAL A 101 19.00 -2.73 -5.65
N LEU A 102 18.15 -3.21 -6.55
CA LEU A 102 17.04 -2.44 -7.09
C LEU A 102 15.78 -2.76 -6.29
N ALA A 103 15.35 -1.83 -5.45
CA ALA A 103 14.21 -1.98 -4.52
C ALA A 103 13.28 -0.75 -4.61
N THR A 104 12.99 -0.31 -5.83
CA THR A 104 12.22 0.92 -6.12
C THR A 104 10.70 0.75 -5.97
N GLY A 105 10.23 -0.50 -5.83
CA GLY A 105 8.82 -0.80 -5.61
C GLY A 105 7.91 -0.57 -6.83
N PRO A 106 6.59 -0.59 -6.63
CA PRO A 106 5.61 -0.54 -7.72
C PRO A 106 5.52 0.82 -8.43
N LEU A 107 6.05 1.89 -7.83
CA LEU A 107 6.02 3.24 -8.39
C LEU A 107 7.39 3.66 -8.97
N THR A 108 8.08 2.71 -9.58
CA THR A 108 9.33 2.97 -10.33
C THR A 108 9.08 3.96 -11.48
N SER A 109 10.02 4.90 -11.67
CA SER A 109 9.88 5.88 -12.76
C SER A 109 9.98 5.21 -14.13
N GLU A 110 9.24 5.72 -15.11
CA GLU A 110 9.19 5.15 -16.45
C GLU A 110 10.57 4.99 -17.11
N PRO A 111 11.50 5.97 -17.04
CA PRO A 111 12.83 5.78 -17.62
C PRO A 111 13.59 4.58 -17.03
N LEU A 112 13.54 4.40 -15.69
CA LEU A 112 14.21 3.27 -15.05
C LEU A 112 13.49 1.95 -15.33
N ALA A 113 12.17 1.95 -15.41
CA ALA A 113 11.38 0.77 -15.75
C ALA A 113 11.68 0.30 -17.18
N GLU A 114 11.81 1.23 -18.13
CA GLU A 114 12.17 0.92 -19.51
C GLU A 114 13.58 0.34 -19.61
N ASP A 115 14.56 0.93 -18.94
CA ASP A 115 15.93 0.41 -18.93
C ASP A 115 15.99 -1.01 -18.31
N LEU A 116 15.19 -1.25 -17.27
CA LEU A 116 15.05 -2.57 -16.64
C LEU A 116 14.40 -3.60 -17.59
N ARG A 117 13.38 -3.22 -18.36
CA ARG A 117 12.77 -4.08 -19.39
C ARG A 117 13.80 -4.47 -20.45
N GLN A 118 14.58 -3.52 -20.91
CA GLN A 118 15.66 -3.77 -21.88
C GLN A 118 16.74 -4.71 -21.31
N PHE A 119 17.16 -4.49 -20.08
CA PHE A 119 18.16 -5.31 -19.40
C PHE A 119 17.67 -6.76 -19.17
N THR A 120 16.42 -6.94 -18.74
CA THR A 120 15.87 -8.27 -18.45
C THR A 120 15.34 -9.00 -19.69
N GLY A 121 15.10 -8.30 -20.77
CA GLY A 121 14.42 -8.83 -21.97
C GLY A 121 12.94 -9.18 -21.73
N ARG A 122 12.34 -8.71 -20.63
CA ARG A 122 10.96 -9.02 -20.21
C ARG A 122 10.08 -7.78 -20.30
N ALA A 123 8.92 -7.96 -20.94
CA ALA A 123 7.92 -6.90 -21.09
C ALA A 123 7.00 -6.75 -19.86
N ASP A 124 7.03 -7.71 -18.95
CA ASP A 124 6.05 -7.93 -17.88
C ASP A 124 6.42 -7.25 -16.55
N CYS A 125 7.17 -6.15 -16.58
CA CYS A 125 7.36 -5.27 -15.42
C CYS A 125 6.14 -4.34 -15.30
N HIS A 126 5.07 -4.81 -14.67
CA HIS A 126 3.86 -4.03 -14.44
C HIS A 126 3.93 -3.36 -13.06
N PHE A 127 3.59 -2.07 -13.02
CA PHE A 127 3.58 -1.28 -11.81
C PHE A 127 2.20 -0.64 -11.67
N PHE A 128 1.41 -1.13 -10.72
CA PHE A 128 0.08 -0.60 -10.44
C PHE A 128 0.13 0.44 -9.33
N ASP A 129 -0.66 1.49 -9.48
CA ASP A 129 -0.94 2.43 -8.39
C ASP A 129 -2.00 1.80 -7.49
N ALA A 130 -1.60 1.45 -6.28
CA ALA A 130 -2.43 0.76 -5.30
C ALA A 130 -2.88 1.71 -4.16
N ALA A 131 -3.08 2.99 -4.45
CA ALA A 131 -3.53 3.95 -3.44
C ALA A 131 -4.93 3.58 -2.93
N SER A 132 -5.03 3.34 -1.62
CA SER A 132 -6.31 3.08 -0.97
C SER A 132 -7.09 4.39 -0.76
N PRO A 133 -8.40 4.44 -0.98
CA PRO A 133 -9.21 5.61 -0.66
C PRO A 133 -9.19 5.86 0.84
N ILE A 134 -9.01 7.12 1.23
CA ILE A 134 -8.99 7.56 2.63
C ILE A 134 -10.14 8.53 2.83
N VAL A 135 -10.92 8.34 3.89
CA VAL A 135 -12.00 9.24 4.30
C VAL A 135 -11.66 9.90 5.63
N HIS A 136 -12.14 11.12 5.84
CA HIS A 136 -12.01 11.79 7.13
C HIS A 136 -12.86 11.12 8.19
N GLY A 137 -12.30 10.87 9.38
CA GLY A 137 -12.98 10.23 10.49
C GLY A 137 -14.28 10.94 10.91
N ASP A 138 -14.27 12.27 10.88
CA ASP A 138 -15.45 13.12 11.19
C ASP A 138 -16.56 13.03 10.13
N SER A 139 -16.29 12.49 8.94
CA SER A 139 -17.32 12.23 7.93
C SER A 139 -18.09 10.92 8.17
N ILE A 140 -17.68 10.12 9.16
CA ILE A 140 -18.29 8.84 9.46
C ILE A 140 -19.43 9.04 10.49
N ASP A 141 -20.64 8.63 10.13
CA ASP A 141 -21.78 8.64 11.03
C ASP A 141 -21.73 7.48 12.01
N LEU A 142 -21.18 7.74 13.19
CA LEU A 142 -21.07 6.75 14.27
C LEU A 142 -22.42 6.37 14.91
N SER A 143 -23.55 6.98 14.49
CA SER A 143 -24.88 6.50 14.90
C SER A 143 -25.31 5.24 14.12
N VAL A 144 -24.70 5.01 12.96
CA VAL A 144 -24.93 3.86 12.08
C VAL A 144 -23.71 2.93 12.05
N ALA A 145 -22.53 3.51 11.94
CA ALA A 145 -21.27 2.78 11.98
C ALA A 145 -20.90 2.36 13.41
N PHE A 146 -20.25 1.24 13.57
CA PHE A 146 -19.85 0.71 14.87
C PHE A 146 -18.43 0.15 14.86
N ARG A 147 -17.79 0.15 16.03
CA ARG A 147 -16.46 -0.46 16.19
C ARG A 147 -16.58 -1.96 16.43
N ALA A 148 -15.75 -2.73 15.72
CA ALA A 148 -15.64 -4.17 15.95
C ALA A 148 -14.27 -4.67 15.46
N SER A 149 -13.86 -5.83 15.94
CA SER A 149 -12.71 -6.54 15.39
C SER A 149 -13.10 -7.30 14.11
N ARG A 150 -12.13 -7.53 13.24
CA ARG A 150 -12.33 -8.36 12.07
C ARG A 150 -12.31 -9.85 12.49
N TYR A 151 -13.37 -10.58 12.17
CA TYR A 151 -13.52 -12.01 12.55
C TYR A 151 -13.44 -12.28 14.06
N ASP A 152 -13.88 -11.33 14.90
CA ASP A 152 -13.80 -11.41 16.36
C ASP A 152 -12.38 -11.71 16.90
N LYS A 153 -11.36 -11.17 16.20
CA LYS A 153 -9.95 -11.35 16.56
C LYS A 153 -9.32 -10.01 16.91
N GLY A 154 -8.79 -9.91 18.13
CA GLY A 154 -8.19 -8.68 18.65
C GLY A 154 -9.22 -7.68 19.15
N ASP A 155 -8.78 -6.44 19.35
CA ASP A 155 -9.61 -5.36 19.85
C ASP A 155 -10.53 -4.78 18.76
N ALA A 156 -11.56 -4.03 19.18
CA ALA A 156 -12.55 -3.41 18.28
C ALA A 156 -11.99 -2.15 17.60
N ASP A 157 -10.91 -2.32 16.84
CA ASP A 157 -10.13 -1.23 16.23
C ASP A 157 -10.68 -0.75 14.90
N TYR A 158 -11.58 -1.51 14.27
CA TYR A 158 -12.14 -1.16 12.97
C TYR A 158 -13.51 -0.52 13.08
N ILE A 159 -13.76 0.49 12.24
CA ILE A 159 -15.09 1.05 12.05
C ILE A 159 -15.80 0.27 10.94
N ASN A 160 -16.92 -0.33 11.27
CA ASN A 160 -17.73 -1.10 10.34
C ASN A 160 -18.94 -0.27 9.93
N CYS A 161 -19.13 -0.10 8.61
CA CYS A 161 -20.25 0.62 8.01
C CYS A 161 -21.23 -0.42 7.43
N PRO A 162 -22.27 -0.83 8.14
CA PRO A 162 -23.20 -1.85 7.68
C PRO A 162 -24.04 -1.32 6.53
N MET A 163 -24.32 -2.17 5.55
CA MET A 163 -25.22 -1.87 4.43
C MET A 163 -26.23 -3.00 4.28
N ASP A 164 -27.51 -2.64 4.10
CA ASP A 164 -28.48 -3.61 3.60
C ASP A 164 -28.29 -3.89 2.12
N LYS A 165 -29.00 -4.90 1.58
CA LYS A 165 -28.87 -5.27 0.16
C LYS A 165 -29.16 -4.10 -0.78
N LYS A 166 -30.16 -3.27 -0.47
CA LYS A 166 -30.56 -2.14 -1.30
C LYS A 166 -29.46 -1.06 -1.31
N GLN A 167 -28.92 -0.74 -0.14
CA GLN A 167 -27.82 0.21 0.02
C GLN A 167 -26.56 -0.30 -0.69
N TYR A 168 -26.23 -1.57 -0.56
CA TYR A 168 -25.11 -2.20 -1.25
C TYR A 168 -25.23 -2.10 -2.77
N LEU A 169 -26.42 -2.43 -3.33
CA LEU A 169 -26.65 -2.35 -4.76
C LEU A 169 -26.57 -0.91 -5.28
N ALA A 170 -27.09 0.05 -4.52
CA ALA A 170 -26.98 1.47 -4.84
C ALA A 170 -25.52 1.94 -4.81
N PHE A 171 -24.76 1.55 -3.78
CA PHE A 171 -23.32 1.86 -3.68
C PHE A 171 -22.53 1.26 -4.85
N ARG A 172 -22.78 -0.01 -5.19
CA ARG A 172 -22.16 -0.64 -6.36
C ARG A 172 -22.48 0.10 -7.66
N GLN A 173 -23.71 0.54 -7.85
CA GLN A 173 -24.10 1.30 -9.04
C GLN A 173 -23.35 2.63 -9.13
N VAL A 174 -23.24 3.36 -8.02
CA VAL A 174 -22.45 4.60 -7.94
C VAL A 174 -20.99 4.36 -8.31
N LEU A 175 -20.38 3.27 -7.85
CA LEU A 175 -19.00 2.91 -8.22
C LEU A 175 -18.84 2.64 -9.72
N LEU A 176 -19.85 2.03 -10.36
CA LEU A 176 -19.82 1.75 -11.81
C LEU A 176 -19.98 3.01 -12.67
N GLU A 177 -20.67 4.01 -12.15
CA GLU A 177 -20.98 5.27 -12.84
C GLU A 177 -20.03 6.41 -12.46
N ALA A 178 -19.21 6.22 -11.42
CA ALA A 178 -18.27 7.23 -10.95
C ALA A 178 -17.21 7.56 -12.02
N GLU A 179 -16.79 8.82 -12.03
CA GLU A 179 -15.64 9.25 -12.82
C GLU A 179 -14.40 8.47 -12.37
N GLN A 180 -13.73 7.87 -13.34
CA GLN A 180 -12.55 7.05 -13.10
C GLN A 180 -11.31 7.79 -13.53
N ALA A 181 -10.20 7.55 -12.83
CA ALA A 181 -8.89 7.98 -13.30
C ALA A 181 -8.60 7.34 -14.68
N GLU A 182 -8.04 8.11 -15.58
CA GLU A 182 -7.61 7.57 -16.88
C GLU A 182 -6.59 6.46 -16.65
N LEU A 183 -6.93 5.27 -17.15
CA LEU A 183 -5.99 4.14 -17.16
C LEU A 183 -4.80 4.50 -18.04
N LYS A 184 -3.61 4.32 -17.53
CA LYS A 184 -2.38 4.46 -18.31
C LYS A 184 -2.35 3.39 -19.40
N ASP A 185 -1.67 3.66 -20.52
CA ASP A 185 -1.71 2.78 -21.70
C ASP A 185 -1.26 1.34 -21.43
N PHE A 186 -0.40 1.12 -20.45
CA PHE A 186 0.01 -0.22 -20.01
C PHE A 186 -1.07 -0.96 -19.21
N ASP A 187 -1.94 -0.23 -18.48
CA ASP A 187 -3.06 -0.82 -17.72
C ASP A 187 -4.20 -1.27 -18.64
N LYS A 188 -4.31 -0.68 -19.84
CA LYS A 188 -5.36 -1.03 -20.83
C LYS A 188 -5.17 -2.40 -21.47
N ASN A 189 -3.95 -2.89 -21.53
CA ASN A 189 -3.59 -4.12 -22.24
C ASN A 189 -3.44 -5.35 -21.34
N ASP A 190 -3.47 -5.20 -20.02
CA ASP A 190 -3.25 -6.29 -19.10
C ASP A 190 -4.42 -6.44 -18.11
N ALA A 191 -5.31 -7.36 -18.44
CA ALA A 191 -6.44 -7.74 -17.58
C ALA A 191 -6.03 -8.59 -16.34
N THR A 192 -4.73 -8.81 -16.15
CA THR A 192 -4.19 -9.61 -15.04
C THR A 192 -3.85 -8.71 -13.85
N PHE A 193 -4.88 -8.15 -13.23
CA PHE A 193 -4.72 -7.55 -11.91
C PHE A 193 -4.30 -8.62 -10.89
N PHE A 194 -3.39 -8.26 -10.01
CA PHE A 194 -3.10 -9.08 -8.85
C PHE A 194 -4.35 -9.15 -7.97
N GLU A 195 -4.92 -10.34 -7.77
CA GLU A 195 -6.23 -10.51 -7.11
C GLU A 195 -6.34 -9.86 -5.73
N GLY A 196 -5.22 -9.69 -5.03
CA GLY A 196 -5.18 -9.03 -3.72
C GLY A 196 -5.19 -7.49 -3.76
N CYS A 197 -5.04 -6.87 -4.94
CA CYS A 197 -4.93 -5.41 -5.11
C CYS A 197 -5.81 -4.89 -6.24
N LEU A 198 -7.02 -5.44 -6.38
CA LEU A 198 -7.97 -4.97 -7.38
C LEU A 198 -8.56 -3.61 -6.99
N PRO A 199 -8.63 -2.65 -7.93
CA PRO A 199 -9.42 -1.45 -7.74
C PRO A 199 -10.87 -1.79 -7.41
N ILE A 200 -11.49 -0.99 -6.55
CA ILE A 200 -12.86 -1.23 -6.08
C ILE A 200 -13.88 -1.22 -7.22
N GLU A 201 -13.69 -0.37 -8.20
CA GLU A 201 -14.51 -0.28 -9.40
C GLU A 201 -14.40 -1.54 -10.27
N GLU A 202 -13.23 -2.16 -10.32
CA GLU A 202 -13.05 -3.41 -11.04
C GLU A 202 -13.75 -4.58 -10.32
N LEU A 203 -13.69 -4.62 -9.00
CA LEU A 203 -14.49 -5.54 -8.20
C LEU A 203 -15.99 -5.35 -8.44
N ALA A 204 -16.45 -4.09 -8.52
CA ALA A 204 -17.84 -3.79 -8.82
C ALA A 204 -18.27 -4.28 -10.22
N ARG A 205 -17.38 -4.21 -11.23
CA ARG A 205 -17.63 -4.71 -12.60
C ARG A 205 -17.72 -6.22 -12.68
N ARG A 206 -16.94 -6.95 -11.90
CA ARG A 206 -16.91 -8.43 -11.91
C ARG A 206 -18.22 -9.07 -11.47
N GLY A 207 -19.16 -8.28 -10.99
CA GLY A 207 -20.49 -8.72 -10.66
C GLY A 207 -20.87 -8.62 -9.20
N GLU A 208 -22.18 -8.74 -8.93
CA GLU A 208 -22.76 -8.56 -7.59
C GLU A 208 -22.19 -9.59 -6.58
N ALA A 209 -22.10 -10.84 -6.96
CA ALA A 209 -21.62 -11.90 -6.06
C ALA A 209 -20.13 -11.73 -5.72
N VAL A 210 -19.31 -11.37 -6.70
CA VAL A 210 -17.86 -11.19 -6.51
C VAL A 210 -17.60 -9.96 -5.65
N SER A 211 -18.23 -8.84 -5.97
CA SER A 211 -18.06 -7.60 -5.22
C SER A 211 -18.56 -7.75 -3.77
N TYR A 212 -19.66 -8.48 -3.52
CA TYR A 212 -20.17 -8.71 -2.17
C TYR A 212 -19.18 -9.49 -1.28
N THR A 213 -18.47 -10.46 -1.83
CA THR A 213 -17.50 -11.27 -1.09
C THR A 213 -16.15 -10.58 -0.88
N HIS A 214 -15.77 -9.63 -1.75
CA HIS A 214 -14.45 -8.97 -1.73
C HIS A 214 -14.51 -7.51 -1.27
N LEU A 215 -15.67 -6.86 -1.28
CA LEU A 215 -15.90 -5.49 -0.80
C LEU A 215 -15.96 -5.38 0.72
N THR A 216 -15.26 -6.20 1.45
CA THR A 216 -14.83 -5.82 2.78
C THR A 216 -13.70 -4.80 2.59
N LEU A 217 -14.07 -3.53 2.44
CA LEU A 217 -13.11 -2.44 2.52
C LEU A 217 -12.33 -2.58 3.81
N PRO A 218 -10.99 -2.66 3.77
CA PRO A 218 -10.24 -2.43 4.97
C PRO A 218 -10.56 -1.01 5.40
N THR A 219 -11.36 -0.86 6.43
CA THR A 219 -11.51 0.40 7.11
C THR A 219 -10.18 0.71 7.74
N MET A 220 -9.53 1.71 7.20
CA MET A 220 -8.30 2.23 7.75
C MET A 220 -8.63 3.55 8.42
N ASP A 221 -8.43 3.58 9.74
CA ASP A 221 -8.39 4.82 10.51
C ASP A 221 -7.12 5.61 10.21
#